data_17b87391e54b842b5efab25ecdfabb6a
#
_entry.id   17b87391e54b842b5efab25ecdfabb6a
#
_cell.length_a   1.000
_cell.length_b   1.000
_cell.length_c   1.000
_cell.angle_alpha   90.00
_cell.angle_beta   90.00
_cell.angle_gamma   90.00
#
_symmetry.space_group_name_H-M   'P 1'
#
loop_
_entity.id
_entity.type
_entity.pdbx_description
1 polymer ?
#
loop_
_entity_poly.entity_id
_entity_poly.type
_entity_poly.pdbx_seq_one_letter_code
_entity_poly.pdbx_strand_id
1 'polypeptide(L)'
;MKILHIINSFMRGGGAETLVLTLATALSRIEGNTVHVLSLKDPEDKEFVQFLEEQGGKCFALSENLKSFKNVQLLANFIKRGNYDIVNVHLFPSLYVAALAKILKGVNTRLVYTEHSTTNRRRGRLMFRIIDKRVYHVYDCIIT
;
A
#
# COMPACT_ATOMS: atom_id res chain seq x y z
N MET A 1 1.95 -15.70 8.42
CA MET A 1 1.04 -14.56 8.16
C MET A 1 1.05 -14.20 6.68
N LYS A 2 -0.08 -13.69 6.17
CA LYS A 2 -0.19 -13.18 4.81
C LYS A 2 -0.25 -11.65 4.81
N ILE A 3 0.79 -11.03 4.26
CA ILE A 3 1.02 -9.59 4.34
C ILE A 3 0.95 -8.98 2.94
N LEU A 4 0.23 -7.87 2.82
CA LEU A 4 0.16 -7.08 1.60
C LEU A 4 0.77 -5.70 1.85
N HIS A 5 1.77 -5.31 1.07
CA HIS A 5 2.21 -3.93 0.98
C HIS A 5 1.53 -3.26 -0.22
N ILE A 6 1.00 -2.05 -0.04
CA ILE A 6 0.38 -1.26 -1.10
C ILE A 6 1.18 0.01 -1.30
N ILE A 7 1.59 0.27 -2.54
CA ILE A 7 2.33 1.46 -2.95
C ILE A 7 1.72 2.06 -4.23
N ASN A 8 2.04 3.30 -4.54
CA ASN A 8 1.51 3.96 -5.75
C ASN A 8 1.99 3.31 -7.05
N SER A 9 3.30 3.15 -7.17
CA SER A 9 4.00 2.51 -8.29
C SER A 9 5.40 2.14 -7.84
N PHE A 10 6.11 1.31 -8.60
CA PHE A 10 7.54 1.08 -8.40
C PHE A 10 8.33 1.96 -9.35
N MET A 11 9.12 2.86 -8.78
CA MET A 11 10.02 3.77 -9.49
C MET A 11 11.39 3.76 -8.83
N ARG A 12 12.46 3.76 -9.61
CA ARG A 12 13.82 3.91 -9.06
C ARG A 12 14.01 5.24 -8.36
N GLY A 13 14.74 5.23 -7.25
CA GLY A 13 15.16 6.43 -6.52
C GLY A 13 14.17 6.98 -5.51
N GLY A 14 13.03 6.32 -5.30
CA GLY A 14 12.10 6.66 -4.23
C GLY A 14 12.49 6.01 -2.90
N GLY A 15 12.56 6.80 -1.81
CA GLY A 15 12.86 6.27 -0.48
C GLY A 15 11.78 5.30 0.03
N ALA A 16 10.51 5.58 -0.29
CA ALA A 16 9.40 4.74 0.08
C ALA A 16 9.42 3.38 -0.65
N GLU A 17 9.74 3.40 -1.93
CA GLU A 17 9.87 2.21 -2.77
C GLU A 17 11.01 1.32 -2.27
N THR A 18 12.16 1.91 -1.95
CA THR A 18 13.31 1.19 -1.36
C THR A 18 12.95 0.58 -0.01
N LEU A 19 12.23 1.31 0.85
CA LEU A 19 11.78 0.77 2.12
C LEU A 19 10.80 -0.38 1.96
N VAL A 20 9.83 -0.28 1.05
CA VAL A 20 8.88 -1.37 0.76
C VAL A 20 9.61 -2.61 0.27
N LEU A 21 10.59 -2.45 -0.62
CA LEU A 21 11.41 -3.55 -1.10
C LEU A 21 12.17 -4.23 0.04
N THR A 22 12.81 -3.44 0.88
CA THR A 22 13.58 -3.93 2.03
C THR A 22 12.70 -4.69 3.01
N LEU A 23 11.54 -4.12 3.37
CA LEU A 23 10.58 -4.73 4.29
C LEU A 23 9.97 -6.01 3.70
N ALA A 24 9.53 -5.97 2.45
CA ALA A 24 8.93 -7.12 1.79
C ALA A 24 9.93 -8.28 1.67
N THR A 25 11.18 -7.98 1.30
CA THR A 25 12.26 -8.98 1.24
C THR A 25 12.56 -9.56 2.62
N ALA A 26 12.71 -8.73 3.64
CA ALA A 26 13.00 -9.19 5.00
C ALA A 26 11.86 -10.07 5.55
N LEU A 27 10.61 -9.66 5.34
CA LEU A 27 9.44 -10.40 5.82
C LEU A 27 9.21 -11.69 5.04
N SER A 28 9.56 -11.75 3.75
CA SER A 28 9.45 -12.98 2.93
C SER A 28 10.43 -14.08 3.38
N ARG A 29 11.55 -13.70 4.00
CA ARG A 29 12.53 -14.64 4.54
C ARG A 29 12.12 -15.28 5.86
N ILE A 30 11.08 -14.75 6.52
CA ILE A 30 10.58 -15.31 7.77
C ILE A 30 9.66 -16.50 7.44
N GLU A 31 9.98 -17.66 7.96
CA GLU A 31 9.20 -18.88 7.75
C GLU A 31 7.73 -18.67 8.18
N GLY A 32 6.80 -19.17 7.37
CA GLY A 32 5.37 -19.03 7.60
C GLY A 32 4.77 -17.68 7.14
N ASN A 33 5.58 -16.78 6.57
CA ASN A 33 5.08 -15.56 5.95
C ASN A 33 4.88 -15.73 4.43
N THR A 34 3.81 -15.13 3.94
CA THR A 34 3.57 -14.90 2.51
C THR A 34 3.46 -13.41 2.29
N VAL A 35 4.35 -12.83 1.50
CA VAL A 35 4.41 -11.37 1.30
C VAL A 35 4.10 -11.04 -0.14
N HIS A 36 3.13 -10.16 -0.33
CA HIS A 36 2.74 -9.61 -1.61
C HIS A 36 2.93 -8.10 -1.61
N VAL A 37 3.29 -7.56 -2.76
CA VAL A 37 3.36 -6.11 -2.98
C VAL A 37 2.43 -5.77 -4.14
N LEU A 38 1.54 -4.81 -3.93
CA LEU A 38 0.58 -4.32 -4.91
C LEU A 38 0.87 -2.85 -5.22
N SER A 39 1.14 -2.55 -6.47
CA SER A 39 1.15 -1.18 -6.95
C SER A 39 -0.22 -0.78 -7.48
N LEU A 40 -0.65 0.46 -7.21
CA LEU A 40 -1.90 0.99 -7.76
C LEU A 40 -1.81 1.23 -9.27
N LYS A 41 -0.60 1.53 -9.76
CA LYS A 41 -0.28 1.70 -11.17
C LYS A 41 0.75 0.65 -11.58
N ASP A 42 0.76 0.28 -12.85
CA ASP A 42 1.77 -0.63 -13.38
C ASP A 42 3.19 -0.21 -13.00
N PRO A 43 4.03 -1.14 -12.55
CA PRO A 43 5.39 -0.82 -12.16
C PRO A 43 6.22 -0.37 -13.37
N GLU A 44 6.95 0.73 -13.20
CA GLU A 44 7.86 1.27 -14.22
C GLU A 44 9.22 0.56 -14.16
N ASP A 45 9.61 0.05 -12.98
CA ASP A 45 10.88 -0.64 -12.76
C ASP A 45 10.69 -2.15 -12.68
N LYS A 46 10.94 -2.83 -13.80
CA LYS A 46 10.83 -4.29 -13.90
C LYS A 46 11.91 -5.03 -13.13
N GLU A 47 13.11 -4.45 -12.99
CA GLU A 47 14.19 -5.07 -12.23
C GLU A 47 13.85 -5.11 -10.74
N PHE A 48 13.15 -4.10 -10.23
CA PHE A 48 12.65 -4.09 -8.86
C PHE A 48 11.65 -5.24 -8.62
N VAL A 49 10.72 -5.43 -9.55
CA VAL A 49 9.74 -6.52 -9.49
C VAL A 49 10.46 -7.88 -9.48
N GLN A 50 11.36 -8.09 -10.43
CA GLN A 50 12.14 -9.32 -10.53
C GLN A 50 12.94 -9.61 -9.27
N PHE A 51 13.64 -8.60 -8.73
CA PHE A 51 14.40 -8.76 -7.49
C PHE A 51 13.54 -9.23 -6.32
N LEU A 52 12.36 -8.63 -6.15
CA LEU A 52 11.45 -9.04 -5.08
C LEU A 52 10.94 -10.47 -5.27
N GLU A 53 10.61 -10.86 -6.50
CA GLU A 53 10.13 -12.20 -6.82
C GLU A 53 11.21 -13.26 -6.59
N GLU A 54 12.47 -12.96 -6.91
CA GLU A 54 13.63 -13.84 -6.61
C GLU A 54 13.82 -14.03 -5.09
N GLN A 55 13.39 -13.07 -4.26
CA GLN A 55 13.42 -13.20 -2.80
C GLN A 55 12.16 -13.90 -2.21
N GLY A 56 11.27 -14.44 -3.05
CA GLY A 56 10.08 -15.16 -2.61
C GLY A 56 8.84 -14.30 -2.39
N GLY A 57 8.90 -13.00 -2.66
CA GLY A 57 7.74 -12.11 -2.70
C GLY A 57 6.98 -12.24 -4.01
N LYS A 58 5.78 -11.62 -4.09
CA LYS A 58 5.02 -11.50 -5.34
C LYS A 58 4.57 -10.07 -5.57
N CYS A 59 4.74 -9.60 -6.80
CA CYS A 59 4.28 -8.28 -7.24
C CYS A 59 3.00 -8.36 -8.05
N PHE A 60 2.13 -7.37 -7.84
CA PHE A 60 0.88 -7.20 -8.59
C PHE A 60 0.71 -5.73 -8.97
N ALA A 61 0.04 -5.48 -10.09
CA ALA A 61 -0.42 -4.16 -10.47
C ALA A 61 -1.95 -4.12 -10.50
N LEU A 62 -2.54 -3.03 -10.04
CA LEU A 62 -3.99 -2.90 -9.94
C LEU A 62 -4.62 -2.34 -11.21
N SER A 63 -4.02 -1.29 -11.77
CA SER A 63 -4.52 -0.61 -12.97
C SER A 63 -3.40 0.18 -13.66
N GLU A 64 -3.69 0.69 -14.85
CA GLU A 64 -2.78 1.60 -15.56
C GLU A 64 -2.85 3.04 -15.06
N ASN A 65 -3.92 3.40 -14.32
CA ASN A 65 -4.19 4.77 -13.90
C ASN A 65 -4.29 4.91 -12.37
N LEU A 66 -3.27 5.54 -11.78
CA LEU A 66 -3.16 5.79 -10.35
C LEU A 66 -4.37 6.53 -9.75
N LYS A 67 -4.97 7.46 -10.50
CA LYS A 67 -6.06 8.33 -10.03
C LYS A 67 -7.47 7.80 -10.32
N SER A 68 -7.58 6.57 -10.82
CA SER A 68 -8.89 6.00 -11.14
C SER A 68 -9.69 5.68 -9.87
N PHE A 69 -10.94 6.16 -9.79
CA PHE A 69 -11.88 5.76 -8.74
C PHE A 69 -12.19 4.26 -8.74
N LYS A 70 -12.00 3.58 -9.89
CA LYS A 70 -12.12 2.13 -9.99
C LYS A 70 -11.13 1.40 -9.07
N ASN A 71 -10.00 2.03 -8.75
CA ASN A 71 -9.00 1.46 -7.86
C ASN A 71 -9.55 1.11 -6.47
N VAL A 72 -10.53 1.86 -5.96
CA VAL A 72 -11.19 1.53 -4.69
C VAL A 72 -11.88 0.16 -4.74
N GLN A 73 -12.63 -0.09 -5.81
CA GLN A 73 -13.33 -1.38 -5.99
C GLN A 73 -12.36 -2.51 -6.29
N LEU A 74 -11.39 -2.26 -7.18
CA LEU A 74 -10.39 -3.24 -7.56
C LEU A 74 -9.54 -3.65 -6.35
N LEU A 75 -9.10 -2.68 -5.55
CA LEU A 75 -8.34 -2.92 -4.33
C LEU A 75 -9.15 -3.71 -3.30
N ALA A 76 -10.40 -3.32 -3.07
CA ALA A 76 -11.27 -4.04 -2.14
C ALA A 76 -11.44 -5.51 -2.55
N ASN A 77 -11.66 -5.76 -3.83
CA ASN A 77 -11.79 -7.12 -4.36
C ASN A 77 -10.48 -7.91 -4.20
N PHE A 78 -9.34 -7.26 -4.47
CA PHE A 78 -8.02 -7.88 -4.34
C PHE A 78 -7.74 -8.28 -2.88
N ILE A 79 -7.98 -7.37 -1.93
CA ILE A 79 -7.76 -7.64 -0.50
C ILE A 79 -8.67 -8.79 -0.02
N LYS A 80 -9.97 -8.74 -0.36
CA LYS A 80 -10.94 -9.75 0.05
C LYS A 80 -10.62 -11.14 -0.50
N ARG A 81 -10.26 -11.23 -1.79
CA ARG A 81 -9.86 -12.51 -2.40
C ARG A 81 -8.53 -13.04 -1.87
N GLY A 82 -7.65 -12.12 -1.49
CA GLY A 82 -6.34 -12.45 -1.00
C GLY A 82 -6.30 -13.00 0.42
N ASN A 83 -7.32 -12.75 1.25
CA ASN A 83 -7.38 -13.16 2.65
C ASN A 83 -6.12 -12.74 3.43
N TYR A 84 -5.75 -11.46 3.35
CA TYR A 84 -4.58 -10.93 4.03
C TYR A 84 -4.85 -10.70 5.52
N ASP A 85 -3.87 -11.04 6.36
CA ASP A 85 -3.90 -10.75 7.79
C ASP A 85 -3.63 -9.26 8.06
N ILE A 86 -2.69 -8.69 7.30
CA ILE A 86 -2.27 -7.29 7.40
C ILE A 86 -2.13 -6.69 6.01
N VAL A 87 -2.59 -5.45 5.87
CA VAL A 87 -2.37 -4.61 4.69
C VAL A 87 -1.63 -3.36 5.14
N ASN A 88 -0.36 -3.23 4.74
CA ASN A 88 0.47 -2.06 5.02
C ASN A 88 0.48 -1.12 3.81
N VAL A 89 0.00 0.08 4.00
CA VAL A 89 -0.21 1.08 2.96
C VAL A 89 0.88 2.14 3.04
N HIS A 90 1.44 2.49 1.89
CA HIS A 90 2.50 3.47 1.75
C HIS A 90 2.07 4.59 0.81
N LEU A 91 2.44 5.82 1.15
CA LEU A 91 2.27 7.00 0.32
C LEU A 91 0.80 7.43 0.05
N PHE A 92 0.67 8.63 -0.42
CA PHE A 92 -0.54 9.18 -1.06
C PHE A 92 -0.44 8.98 -2.59
N PRO A 93 -1.48 8.58 -3.33
CA PRO A 93 -2.88 8.43 -2.91
C PRO A 93 -3.28 7.05 -2.35
N SER A 94 -2.39 6.06 -2.26
CA SER A 94 -2.72 4.72 -1.75
C SER A 94 -3.41 4.77 -0.37
N LEU A 95 -2.99 5.71 0.49
CA LEU A 95 -3.62 6.00 1.78
C LEU A 95 -5.15 6.18 1.68
N TYR A 96 -5.62 6.99 0.71
CA TYR A 96 -7.05 7.26 0.55
C TYR A 96 -7.79 6.11 -0.13
N VAL A 97 -7.18 5.50 -1.13
CA VAL A 97 -7.78 4.36 -1.86
C VAL A 97 -8.05 3.20 -0.90
N ALA A 98 -7.10 2.87 -0.03
CA ALA A 98 -7.26 1.81 0.95
C ALA A 98 -8.30 2.15 2.04
N ALA A 99 -8.29 3.39 2.56
CA ALA A 99 -9.30 3.85 3.50
C ALA A 99 -10.71 3.78 2.91
N LEU A 100 -10.90 4.26 1.68
CA LEU A 100 -12.19 4.18 0.98
C LEU A 100 -12.61 2.73 0.72
N ALA A 101 -11.67 1.84 0.39
CA ALA A 101 -11.96 0.41 0.23
C ALA A 101 -12.47 -0.20 1.56
N LYS A 102 -11.90 0.17 2.71
CA LYS A 102 -12.38 -0.26 4.03
C LYS A 102 -13.78 0.28 4.33
N ILE A 103 -13.99 1.59 4.17
CA ILE A 103 -15.27 2.26 4.51
C ILE A 103 -16.41 1.85 3.58
N LEU A 104 -16.19 1.96 2.26
CA LEU A 104 -17.26 1.85 1.27
C LEU A 104 -17.51 0.43 0.79
N LYS A 105 -16.53 -0.44 0.92
CA LYS A 105 -16.55 -1.80 0.37
C LYS A 105 -16.42 -2.91 1.42
N GLY A 106 -16.39 -2.54 2.71
CA GLY A 106 -16.39 -3.50 3.82
C GLY A 106 -15.16 -4.41 3.84
N VAL A 107 -13.98 -3.84 3.67
CA VAL A 107 -12.71 -4.56 3.89
C VAL A 107 -12.45 -4.62 5.40
N ASN A 108 -12.40 -5.82 5.97
CA ASN A 108 -12.23 -6.03 7.42
C ASN A 108 -10.79 -6.36 7.84
N THR A 109 -9.86 -6.39 6.88
CA THR A 109 -8.44 -6.64 7.17
C THR A 109 -7.84 -5.48 7.97
N ARG A 110 -6.86 -5.78 8.83
CA ARG A 110 -6.11 -4.77 9.57
C ARG A 110 -5.32 -3.90 8.61
N LEU A 111 -5.56 -2.59 8.64
CA LEU A 111 -4.85 -1.60 7.85
C LEU A 111 -3.77 -0.93 8.70
N VAL A 112 -2.55 -0.95 8.20
CA VAL A 112 -1.41 -0.22 8.74
C VAL A 112 -1.02 0.86 7.72
N TYR A 113 -0.69 2.05 8.17
CA TYR A 113 -0.14 3.10 7.32
C TYR A 113 1.28 3.43 7.74
N THR A 114 2.22 3.38 6.79
CA THR A 114 3.60 3.83 7.00
C THR A 114 3.80 5.19 6.35
N GLU A 115 4.02 6.21 7.18
CA GLU A 115 4.28 7.58 6.74
C GLU A 115 5.76 7.76 6.41
N HIS A 116 6.07 8.15 5.17
CA HIS A 116 7.44 8.30 4.68
C HIS A 116 7.97 9.73 4.73
N SER A 117 7.16 10.70 5.16
CA SER A 117 7.56 12.11 5.16
C SER A 117 6.97 12.84 6.34
N THR A 118 7.84 13.49 7.10
CA THR A 118 7.46 14.41 8.18
C THR A 118 6.89 15.74 7.65
N THR A 119 7.18 16.07 6.40
CA THR A 119 6.74 17.35 5.79
C THR A 119 5.79 17.08 4.63
N ASN A 120 4.50 17.24 4.88
CA ASN A 120 3.47 17.05 3.86
C ASN A 120 2.87 18.40 3.47
N ARG A 121 3.11 18.87 2.22
CA ARG A 121 2.56 20.13 1.69
C ARG A 121 1.04 20.25 1.80
N ARG A 122 0.33 19.12 1.91
CA ARG A 122 -1.13 19.09 2.07
C ARG A 122 -1.59 19.51 3.46
N ARG A 123 -0.76 19.32 4.50
CA ARG A 123 -1.08 19.70 5.89
C ARG A 123 -1.31 21.21 6.06
N GLY A 124 -0.83 22.04 5.13
CA GLY A 124 -1.08 23.49 5.11
C GLY A 124 -2.48 23.90 4.68
N ARG A 125 -3.30 22.99 4.13
CA ARG A 125 -4.66 23.28 3.68
C ARG A 125 -5.68 22.71 4.67
N LEU A 126 -6.52 23.58 5.26
CA LEU A 126 -7.49 23.21 6.30
C LEU A 126 -8.41 22.04 5.90
N MET A 127 -8.86 22.03 4.65
CA MET A 127 -9.72 20.97 4.13
C MET A 127 -9.03 19.59 4.17
N PHE A 128 -7.74 19.51 3.78
CA PHE A 128 -6.99 18.27 3.86
C PHE A 128 -6.77 17.82 5.30
N ARG A 129 -6.59 18.73 6.25
CA ARG A 129 -6.44 18.38 7.67
C ARG A 129 -7.67 17.66 8.22
N ILE A 130 -8.87 18.08 7.83
CA ILE A 130 -10.13 17.43 8.27
C ILE A 130 -10.28 16.06 7.62
N ILE A 131 -10.01 15.95 6.32
CA ILE A 131 -10.10 14.69 5.59
C ILE A 131 -9.03 13.71 6.10
N ASP A 132 -7.79 14.16 6.22
CA ASP A 132 -6.68 13.35 6.72
C ASP A 132 -7.00 12.79 8.12
N LYS A 133 -7.52 13.62 9.03
CA LYS A 133 -7.92 13.17 10.37
C LYS A 133 -8.91 12.00 10.31
N ARG A 134 -9.92 12.07 9.44
CA ARG A 134 -10.91 10.99 9.27
C ARG A 134 -10.28 9.75 8.63
N VAL A 135 -9.43 9.94 7.62
CA VAL A 135 -8.75 8.85 6.92
C VAL A 135 -7.79 8.11 7.87
N TYR A 136 -7.01 8.84 8.67
CA TYR A 136 -6.11 8.22 9.65
C TYR A 136 -6.84 7.37 10.70
N HIS A 137 -8.07 7.74 11.09
CA HIS A 137 -8.88 6.95 12.02
C HIS A 137 -9.36 5.60 11.44
N VAL A 138 -9.26 5.40 10.13
CA VAL A 138 -9.63 4.14 9.48
C VAL A 138 -8.53 3.10 9.65
N TYR A 139 -7.30 3.54 9.90
CA TYR A 139 -6.14 2.68 10.08
C TYR A 139 -6.03 2.18 11.52
N ASP A 140 -5.73 0.90 11.66
CA ASP A 140 -5.57 0.25 12.97
C ASP A 140 -4.21 0.61 13.61
N CYS A 141 -3.21 1.00 12.79
CA CYS A 141 -1.88 1.43 13.23
C CYS A 141 -1.27 2.43 12.23
N ILE A 142 -0.51 3.38 12.74
CA ILE A 142 0.27 4.33 11.93
C ILE A 142 1.73 4.24 12.40
N ILE A 143 2.62 4.00 11.45
CA ILE A 143 4.08 3.98 11.63
C ILE A 143 4.62 5.30 11.08
N THR A 144 5.33 6.08 11.90
CA THR A 144 5.91 7.37 11.53
C THR A 144 7.42 7.36 11.68
#